data_62492674c530deb11f800aa46737f744
#
_entry.id   62492674c530deb11f800aa46737f744
#
_cell.length_a   1.000
_cell.length_b   1.000
_cell.length_c   1.000
_cell.angle_alpha   90.00
_cell.angle_beta   90.00
_cell.angle_gamma   90.00
#
_symmetry.space_group_name_H-M   'P 1'
#
loop_
_entity.id
_entity.type
_entity.pdbx_description
1 polymer ?
#
loop_
_entity_poly.entity_id
_entity_poly.type
_entity_poly.pdbx_seq_one_letter_code
_entity_poly.pdbx_strand_id
1 'polypeptide(L)'
;MNDNIEGSRVTGEIMYRGLDINSQNIDVYEMRKHIGMVFQRPNPFAKSIYDNITFAPKRFGEKRKDVLDEMVETSLKQAALWDQVKDNLNQSGLALSGGQQQRLCIARAIAMKPDVLLMDEPASALDPISTSTIEDTMMQLKDKYTIIIV
;
A
#
# COMPACT_ATOMS: atom_id res chain seq x y z
N MET A 1 10.36 9.91 -7.29
CA MET A 1 8.91 9.80 -7.16
C MET A 1 8.19 11.14 -6.97
N ASN A 2 8.94 12.23 -6.98
CA ASN A 2 8.41 13.60 -6.85
C ASN A 2 8.22 14.29 -8.21
N ASP A 3 8.11 13.52 -9.27
CA ASP A 3 8.11 13.95 -10.67
C ASP A 3 6.97 14.91 -11.01
N ASN A 4 5.91 14.88 -10.19
CA ASN A 4 4.73 15.74 -10.37
C ASN A 4 4.72 16.96 -9.44
N ILE A 5 5.77 17.17 -8.65
CA ILE A 5 5.87 18.33 -7.73
C ILE A 5 6.70 19.40 -8.44
N GLU A 6 6.05 20.49 -8.82
CA GLU A 6 6.70 21.62 -9.47
C GLU A 6 7.83 22.19 -8.60
N GLY A 7 9.02 22.36 -9.17
CA GLY A 7 10.20 22.85 -8.44
C GLY A 7 10.93 21.77 -7.61
N SER A 8 10.42 20.55 -7.50
CA SER A 8 11.13 19.44 -6.84
C SER A 8 12.25 18.92 -7.72
N ARG A 9 13.45 18.80 -7.16
CA ARG A 9 14.61 18.20 -7.83
C ARG A 9 15.27 17.18 -6.91
N VAL A 10 15.40 15.96 -7.41
CA VAL A 10 16.15 14.89 -6.76
C VAL A 10 17.49 14.76 -7.46
N THR A 11 18.59 14.79 -6.70
CA THR A 11 19.95 14.62 -7.21
C THR A 11 20.60 13.40 -6.56
N GLY A 12 21.50 12.75 -7.28
CA GLY A 12 22.14 11.51 -6.84
C GLY A 12 21.54 10.28 -7.52
N GLU A 13 22.08 9.12 -7.19
CA GLU A 13 21.69 7.83 -7.74
C GLU A 13 20.85 7.06 -6.71
N ILE A 14 19.76 6.47 -7.16
CA ILE A 14 18.95 5.54 -6.35
C ILE A 14 18.87 4.22 -7.13
N MET A 15 19.68 3.25 -6.70
CA MET A 15 19.80 1.98 -7.42
C MET A 15 18.74 0.97 -6.96
N TYR A 16 17.94 0.48 -7.91
CA TYR A 16 17.00 -0.61 -7.72
C TYR A 16 17.25 -1.67 -8.80
N ARG A 17 17.58 -2.90 -8.41
CA ARG A 17 17.91 -4.02 -9.32
C ARG A 17 18.91 -3.66 -10.41
N GLY A 18 19.91 -2.84 -10.09
CA GLY A 18 20.94 -2.41 -11.02
C GLY A 18 20.53 -1.26 -11.96
N LEU A 19 19.34 -0.69 -11.78
CA LEU A 19 18.86 0.48 -12.53
C LEU A 19 18.79 1.70 -11.60
N ASP A 20 19.31 2.84 -12.06
CA ASP A 20 19.11 4.11 -11.36
C ASP A 20 17.67 4.61 -11.62
N ILE A 21 16.81 4.49 -10.61
CA ILE A 21 15.40 4.89 -10.70
C ILE A 21 15.21 6.42 -10.71
N ASN A 22 16.29 7.20 -10.51
CA ASN A 22 16.28 8.65 -10.63
C ASN A 22 16.64 9.13 -12.04
N SER A 23 16.99 8.22 -12.95
CA SER A 23 17.36 8.57 -14.31
C SER A 23 16.13 8.97 -15.16
N GLN A 24 16.35 9.83 -16.17
CA GLN A 24 15.29 10.32 -17.06
C GLN A 24 14.67 9.22 -17.97
N ASN A 25 15.33 8.07 -18.10
CA ASN A 25 14.92 6.99 -18.99
C ASN A 25 14.07 5.91 -18.32
N ILE A 26 13.68 6.12 -17.07
CA ILE A 26 12.86 5.15 -16.31
C ILE A 26 11.38 5.38 -16.56
N ASP A 27 10.66 4.31 -16.88
CA ASP A 27 9.20 4.31 -16.81
C ASP A 27 8.75 4.32 -15.35
N VAL A 28 8.39 5.52 -14.88
CA VAL A 28 7.95 5.74 -13.49
C VAL A 28 6.70 4.95 -13.15
N TYR A 29 5.80 4.72 -14.12
CA TYR A 29 4.58 3.94 -13.89
C TYR A 29 4.89 2.46 -13.69
N GLU A 30 5.82 1.92 -14.46
CA GLU A 30 6.30 0.55 -14.28
C GLU A 30 7.00 0.40 -12.92
N MET A 31 7.89 1.36 -12.56
CA MET A 31 8.57 1.34 -11.25
C MET A 31 7.59 1.35 -10.07
N ARG A 32 6.50 2.10 -10.17
CA ARG A 32 5.50 2.20 -9.09
C ARG A 32 4.74 0.90 -8.83
N LYS A 33 4.80 -0.10 -9.71
CA LYS A 33 4.28 -1.44 -9.43
C LYS A 33 5.14 -2.19 -8.42
N HIS A 34 6.44 -1.92 -8.44
CA HIS A 34 7.43 -2.62 -7.63
C HIS A 34 7.71 -1.94 -6.28
N ILE A 35 7.29 -0.68 -6.12
CA ILE A 35 7.53 0.10 -4.91
C ILE A 35 6.19 0.62 -4.38
N GLY A 36 5.70 -0.02 -3.33
CA GLY A 36 4.50 0.43 -2.62
C GLY A 36 4.82 1.57 -1.65
N MET A 37 3.81 2.41 -1.35
CA MET A 37 3.97 3.50 -0.39
C MET A 37 2.76 3.60 0.53
N VAL A 38 3.04 3.74 1.83
CA VAL A 38 2.07 3.99 2.90
C VAL A 38 2.43 5.31 3.56
N PHE A 39 1.48 6.24 3.60
CA PHE A 39 1.67 7.57 4.15
C PHE A 39 1.36 7.62 5.64
N GLN A 40 1.89 8.63 6.32
CA GLN A 40 1.66 8.91 7.73
C GLN A 40 0.16 9.03 8.07
N ARG A 41 -0.58 9.77 7.26
CA ARG A 41 -2.04 9.90 7.40
C ARG A 41 -2.73 8.90 6.49
N PRO A 42 -3.67 8.10 6.99
CA PRO A 42 -4.47 7.22 6.16
C PRO A 42 -5.12 7.98 5.00
N ASN A 43 -5.01 7.43 3.80
CA ASN A 43 -5.54 8.05 2.59
C ASN A 43 -6.32 7.05 1.72
N PRO A 44 -7.31 6.34 2.27
CA PRO A 44 -8.13 5.45 1.45
C PRO A 44 -8.86 6.25 0.38
N PHE A 45 -9.09 5.63 -0.77
CA PHE A 45 -9.93 6.23 -1.80
C PHE A 45 -11.37 6.30 -1.32
N ALA A 46 -12.13 7.30 -1.80
CA ALA A 46 -13.59 7.42 -1.59
C ALA A 46 -14.34 6.34 -2.38
N LYS A 47 -14.03 5.09 -2.10
CA LYS A 47 -14.51 3.86 -2.73
C LYS A 47 -14.76 2.80 -1.66
N SER A 48 -15.34 1.66 -2.07
CA SER A 48 -15.49 0.50 -1.19
C SER A 48 -14.12 -0.04 -0.71
N ILE A 49 -14.12 -0.83 0.36
CA ILE A 49 -12.94 -1.56 0.83
C ILE A 49 -12.40 -2.43 -0.31
N TYR A 50 -13.28 -3.17 -0.98
CA TYR A 50 -12.94 -4.01 -2.13
C TYR A 50 -12.28 -3.21 -3.27
N ASP A 51 -12.90 -2.07 -3.65
CA ASP A 51 -12.36 -1.26 -4.74
C ASP A 51 -11.09 -0.50 -4.38
N ASN A 52 -10.84 -0.22 -3.10
CA ASN A 52 -9.53 0.31 -2.67
C ASN A 52 -8.39 -0.65 -3.03
N ILE A 53 -8.58 -1.95 -2.80
CA ILE A 53 -7.54 -2.97 -3.04
C ILE A 53 -7.46 -3.32 -4.53
N THR A 54 -8.61 -3.46 -5.19
CA THR A 54 -8.64 -3.88 -6.61
C THR A 54 -8.37 -2.75 -7.59
N PHE A 55 -8.23 -1.52 -7.14
CA PHE A 55 -8.04 -0.36 -8.02
C PHE A 55 -6.80 -0.50 -8.92
N ALA A 56 -5.64 -0.76 -8.33
CA ALA A 56 -4.41 -0.92 -9.08
C ALA A 56 -4.43 -2.19 -9.95
N PRO A 57 -4.74 -3.40 -9.45
CA PRO A 57 -4.85 -4.59 -10.28
C PRO A 57 -5.75 -4.42 -11.51
N LYS A 58 -6.95 -3.83 -11.33
CA LYS A 58 -7.87 -3.54 -12.44
C LYS A 58 -7.26 -2.56 -13.45
N ARG A 59 -6.56 -1.53 -12.97
CA ARG A 59 -5.92 -0.55 -13.85
C ARG A 59 -4.78 -1.15 -14.67
N PHE A 60 -4.10 -2.16 -14.11
CA PHE A 60 -3.06 -2.93 -14.82
C PHE A 60 -3.58 -4.12 -15.59
N GLY A 61 -4.90 -4.21 -15.80
CA GLY A 61 -5.53 -5.13 -16.74
C GLY A 61 -6.07 -6.43 -16.14
N GLU A 62 -6.00 -6.64 -14.80
CA GLU A 62 -6.66 -7.81 -14.20
C GLU A 62 -8.18 -7.62 -14.20
N LYS A 63 -8.89 -8.56 -14.82
CA LYS A 63 -10.36 -8.54 -14.95
C LYS A 63 -11.02 -9.77 -14.35
N ARG A 64 -10.26 -10.79 -14.03
CA ARG A 64 -10.79 -12.04 -13.48
C ARG A 64 -11.22 -11.83 -12.03
N LYS A 65 -12.51 -12.06 -11.79
CA LYS A 65 -13.11 -11.82 -10.49
C LYS A 65 -12.52 -12.71 -9.41
N ASP A 66 -12.29 -13.98 -9.70
CA ASP A 66 -11.69 -14.95 -8.78
C ASP A 66 -10.30 -14.50 -8.30
N VAL A 67 -9.47 -14.00 -9.20
CA VAL A 67 -8.14 -13.47 -8.88
C VAL A 67 -8.23 -12.22 -8.02
N LEU A 68 -9.15 -11.31 -8.35
CA LEU A 68 -9.36 -10.08 -7.57
C LEU A 68 -9.89 -10.40 -6.16
N ASP A 69 -10.80 -11.36 -6.04
CA ASP A 69 -11.34 -11.80 -4.74
C ASP A 69 -10.23 -12.40 -3.86
N GLU A 70 -9.36 -13.26 -4.43
CA GLU A 70 -8.19 -13.81 -3.74
C GLU A 70 -7.19 -12.73 -3.31
N MET A 71 -6.93 -11.75 -4.18
CA MET A 71 -6.06 -10.61 -3.86
C MET A 71 -6.61 -9.80 -2.68
N VAL A 72 -7.91 -9.53 -2.66
CA VAL A 72 -8.57 -8.78 -1.58
C VAL A 72 -8.46 -9.54 -0.26
N GLU A 73 -8.83 -10.82 -0.25
CA GLU A 73 -8.75 -11.64 0.95
C GLU A 73 -7.34 -11.73 1.48
N THR A 74 -6.38 -12.07 0.61
CA THR A 74 -4.96 -12.22 0.98
C THR A 74 -4.37 -10.92 1.53
N SER A 75 -4.61 -9.80 0.86
CA SER A 75 -4.08 -8.50 1.28
C SER A 75 -4.68 -8.02 2.59
N LEU A 76 -5.99 -8.22 2.80
CA LEU A 76 -6.65 -7.86 4.05
C LEU A 76 -6.20 -8.75 5.22
N LYS A 77 -5.96 -10.05 4.98
CA LYS A 77 -5.38 -10.95 5.99
C LYS A 77 -3.96 -10.50 6.37
N GLN A 78 -3.13 -10.21 5.40
CA GLN A 78 -1.76 -9.74 5.65
C GLN A 78 -1.72 -8.39 6.39
N ALA A 79 -2.71 -7.54 6.19
CA ALA A 79 -2.85 -6.26 6.90
C ALA A 79 -3.64 -6.39 8.23
N ALA A 80 -3.91 -7.59 8.73
CA ALA A 80 -4.67 -7.88 9.95
C ALA A 80 -6.05 -7.18 9.99
N LEU A 81 -6.72 -7.04 8.84
CA LEU A 81 -8.00 -6.34 8.73
C LEU A 81 -9.16 -7.25 8.30
N TRP A 82 -8.88 -8.42 7.71
CA TRP A 82 -9.86 -9.32 7.11
C TRP A 82 -11.06 -9.63 8.02
N ASP A 83 -10.81 -10.10 9.24
CA ASP A 83 -11.87 -10.54 10.15
C ASP A 83 -12.82 -9.42 10.59
N GLN A 84 -12.37 -8.17 10.48
CA GLN A 84 -13.16 -7.00 10.84
C GLN A 84 -14.06 -6.50 9.69
N VAL A 85 -13.73 -6.86 8.43
CA VAL A 85 -14.39 -6.26 7.26
C VAL A 85 -14.92 -7.26 6.24
N LYS A 86 -14.63 -8.55 6.37
CA LYS A 86 -14.98 -9.59 5.38
C LYS A 86 -16.46 -9.64 5.01
N ASP A 87 -17.34 -9.32 5.94
CA ASP A 87 -18.80 -9.34 5.73
C ASP A 87 -19.32 -8.00 5.14
N ASN A 88 -18.46 -6.98 5.03
CA ASN A 88 -18.83 -5.63 4.60
C ASN A 88 -17.86 -5.01 3.57
N LEU A 89 -17.31 -5.81 2.67
CA LEU A 89 -16.30 -5.36 1.67
C LEU A 89 -16.81 -4.24 0.75
N ASN A 90 -18.12 -4.11 0.59
CA ASN A 90 -18.75 -3.04 -0.20
C ASN A 90 -18.92 -1.72 0.58
N GLN A 91 -18.64 -1.71 1.89
CA GLN A 91 -18.66 -0.49 2.70
C GLN A 91 -17.56 0.47 2.22
N SER A 92 -17.83 1.78 2.36
CA SER A 92 -16.86 2.81 2.08
C SER A 92 -15.61 2.66 2.97
N GLY A 93 -14.42 2.70 2.35
CA GLY A 93 -13.15 2.71 3.10
C GLY A 93 -13.02 3.91 4.04
N LEU A 94 -13.70 5.02 3.74
CA LEU A 94 -13.72 6.22 4.58
C LEU A 94 -14.57 6.05 5.87
N ALA A 95 -15.44 5.05 5.92
CA ALA A 95 -16.27 4.78 7.11
C ALA A 95 -15.52 3.96 8.18
N LEU A 96 -14.32 3.48 7.89
CA LEU A 96 -13.48 2.75 8.82
C LEU A 96 -12.85 3.68 9.87
N SER A 97 -12.46 3.13 11.03
CA SER A 97 -11.66 3.87 12.03
C SER A 97 -10.27 4.23 11.47
N GLY A 98 -9.56 5.17 12.09
CA GLY A 98 -8.23 5.59 11.62
C GLY A 98 -7.24 4.43 11.48
N GLY A 99 -7.16 3.56 12.49
CA GLY A 99 -6.29 2.38 12.43
C GLY A 99 -6.74 1.35 11.38
N GLN A 100 -8.05 1.18 11.16
CA GLN A 100 -8.57 0.33 10.08
C GLN A 100 -8.27 0.95 8.71
N GLN A 101 -8.41 2.26 8.55
CA GLN A 101 -8.06 2.97 7.31
C GLN A 101 -6.57 2.80 6.99
N GLN A 102 -5.69 2.91 7.97
CA GLN A 102 -4.26 2.71 7.77
C GLN A 102 -3.94 1.28 7.33
N ARG A 103 -4.55 0.28 7.97
CA ARG A 103 -4.42 -1.12 7.55
C ARG A 103 -5.01 -1.37 6.15
N LEU A 104 -6.09 -0.68 5.78
CA LEU A 104 -6.60 -0.73 4.41
C LEU A 104 -5.59 -0.13 3.41
N CYS A 105 -4.90 0.96 3.76
CA CYS A 105 -3.84 1.54 2.93
C CYS A 105 -2.64 0.59 2.80
N ILE A 106 -2.28 -0.13 3.86
CA ILE A 106 -1.25 -1.19 3.81
C ILE A 106 -1.72 -2.32 2.88
N ALA A 107 -2.95 -2.84 3.06
CA ALA A 107 -3.52 -3.89 2.21
C ALA A 107 -3.51 -3.48 0.72
N ARG A 108 -3.90 -2.24 0.42
CA ARG A 108 -3.85 -1.68 -0.93
C ARG A 108 -2.44 -1.64 -1.50
N ALA A 109 -1.46 -1.23 -0.70
CA ALA A 109 -0.07 -1.15 -1.15
C ALA A 109 0.53 -2.52 -1.46
N ILE A 110 0.21 -3.55 -0.67
CA ILE A 110 0.74 -4.91 -0.86
C ILE A 110 -0.04 -5.75 -1.87
N ALA A 111 -1.23 -5.32 -2.31
CA ALA A 111 -2.06 -6.06 -3.27
C ALA A 111 -1.34 -6.33 -4.60
N MET A 112 -0.46 -5.41 -5.01
CA MET A 112 0.39 -5.56 -6.21
C MET A 112 1.65 -6.39 -5.97
N LYS A 113 1.85 -6.92 -4.76
CA LYS A 113 3.04 -7.68 -4.36
C LYS A 113 4.34 -6.93 -4.70
N PRO A 114 4.52 -5.70 -4.18
CA PRO A 114 5.72 -4.90 -4.47
C PRO A 114 6.97 -5.57 -3.89
N ASP A 115 8.14 -5.26 -4.43
CA ASP A 115 9.42 -5.69 -3.85
C ASP A 115 9.81 -4.86 -2.62
N VAL A 116 9.46 -3.57 -2.66
CA VAL A 116 9.77 -2.61 -1.60
C VAL A 116 8.50 -1.92 -1.13
N LEU A 117 8.36 -1.78 0.18
CA LEU A 117 7.28 -1.04 0.83
C LEU A 117 7.86 0.12 1.62
N LEU A 118 7.63 1.33 1.14
CA LEU A 118 8.00 2.56 1.83
C LEU A 118 6.89 2.93 2.81
N MET A 119 7.23 3.23 4.05
CA MET A 119 6.30 3.64 5.09
C MET A 119 6.78 4.92 5.76
N ASP A 120 5.98 5.97 5.68
CA ASP A 120 6.24 7.26 6.29
C ASP A 120 5.47 7.33 7.62
N GLU A 121 6.16 7.18 8.74
CA GLU A 121 5.60 7.17 10.10
C GLU A 121 4.22 6.48 10.22
N PRO A 122 4.06 5.22 9.79
CA PRO A 122 2.75 4.60 9.52
C PRO A 122 1.84 4.45 10.74
N ALA A 123 2.35 4.66 11.95
CA ALA A 123 1.62 4.50 13.21
C ALA A 123 1.54 5.78 14.06
N SER A 124 2.26 6.85 13.70
CA SER A 124 2.44 8.05 14.55
C SER A 124 1.14 8.82 14.84
N ALA A 125 0.14 8.74 13.97
CA ALA A 125 -1.13 9.44 14.09
C ALA A 125 -2.26 8.57 14.70
N LEU A 126 -1.93 7.41 15.29
CA LEU A 126 -2.90 6.41 15.73
C LEU A 126 -2.92 6.26 17.26
N ASP A 127 -4.00 5.66 17.77
CA ASP A 127 -4.11 5.24 19.15
C ASP A 127 -3.15 4.06 19.47
N PRO A 128 -2.79 3.83 20.75
CA PRO A 128 -1.81 2.81 21.13
C PRO A 128 -2.16 1.38 20.66
N ILE A 129 -3.44 1.01 20.65
CA ILE A 129 -3.88 -0.33 20.24
C ILE A 129 -3.69 -0.49 18.73
N SER A 130 -4.10 0.50 17.96
CA SER A 130 -3.90 0.53 16.50
C SER A 130 -2.42 0.55 16.13
N THR A 131 -1.59 1.29 16.88
CA THR A 131 -0.14 1.33 16.72
C THR A 131 0.47 -0.06 16.88
N SER A 132 0.19 -0.75 18.01
CA SER A 132 0.68 -2.11 18.25
C SER A 132 0.26 -3.08 17.14
N THR A 133 -0.99 -2.98 16.68
CA THR A 133 -1.48 -3.84 15.58
C THR A 133 -0.71 -3.61 14.27
N ILE A 134 -0.35 -2.35 13.97
CA ILE A 134 0.43 -2.02 12.76
C ILE A 134 1.87 -2.50 12.91
N GLU A 135 2.49 -2.35 14.07
CA GLU A 135 3.84 -2.85 14.35
C GLU A 135 3.90 -4.38 14.17
N ASP A 136 2.93 -5.11 14.73
CA ASP A 136 2.81 -6.57 14.54
C ASP A 136 2.63 -6.93 13.07
N THR A 137 1.80 -6.16 12.35
CA THR A 137 1.60 -6.34 10.91
C THR A 137 2.91 -6.15 10.14
N MET A 138 3.69 -5.11 10.44
CA MET A 138 4.99 -4.86 9.80
C MET A 138 5.98 -5.99 10.10
N MET A 139 5.99 -6.53 11.33
CA MET A 139 6.83 -7.66 11.70
C MET A 139 6.49 -8.93 10.90
N GLN A 140 5.24 -9.15 10.54
CA GLN A 140 4.83 -10.26 9.67
C GLN A 140 5.14 -10.01 8.19
N LEU A 141 5.06 -8.76 7.75
CA LEU A 141 5.32 -8.39 6.36
C LEU A 141 6.81 -8.39 5.99
N LYS A 142 7.72 -8.15 6.94
CA LYS A 142 9.18 -8.08 6.69
C LYS A 142 9.77 -9.37 6.09
N ASP A 143 9.11 -10.51 6.32
CA ASP A 143 9.56 -11.79 5.77
C ASP A 143 9.25 -11.93 4.26
N LYS A 144 8.38 -11.05 3.73
CA LYS A 144 7.92 -11.09 2.33
C LYS A 144 8.32 -9.86 1.53
N TYR A 145 8.52 -8.73 2.19
CA TYR A 145 8.76 -7.43 1.57
C TYR A 145 9.99 -6.75 2.16
N THR A 146 10.74 -6.04 1.34
CA THR A 146 11.73 -5.10 1.86
C THR A 146 11.00 -3.86 2.37
N ILE A 147 11.02 -3.63 3.69
CA ILE A 147 10.32 -2.49 4.31
C ILE A 147 11.33 -1.41 4.66
N ILE A 148 11.04 -0.18 4.25
CA ILE A 148 11.79 1.02 4.61
C ILE A 148 10.84 1.95 5.35
N ILE A 149 11.18 2.28 6.59
CA ILE A 149 10.39 3.16 7.45
C ILE A 149 11.18 4.44 7.71
N VAL A 150 10.52 5.57 7.58
CA VAL A 150 11.06 6.90 7.88
C VAL A 150 10.31 7.47 9.06
#